data_53fa67f6b146f35aecc2f39122e4e913
#
_entry.id   53fa67f6b146f35aecc2f39122e4e913
#
_cell.length_a   1.000
_cell.length_b   1.000
_cell.length_c   1.000
_cell.angle_alpha   90.00
_cell.angle_beta   90.00
_cell.angle_gamma   90.00
#
_symmetry.space_group_name_H-M   'P 1'
#
loop_
_entity.id
_entity.type
_entity.pdbx_description
1 polymer ?
#
loop_
_entity_poly.entity_id
_entity_poly.type
_entity_poly.pdbx_seq_one_letter_code
_entity_poly.pdbx_strand_id
1 'polypeptide(L)'
;MKNLPLYVVIIVFACGVARAQTSAENPLAAARVFSFDEMKVRTAANGAESRRVFNGTLATGESVGAHESIQPAGTVPPPLHRIQHSEMVVVVKGTLEFDHDGKAERAGPGGIIYVALGTMHAIKNVGDGPAQYVVIQIGGDTRK
;
A
#
# COMPACT_ATOMS: atom_id res chain seq x y z
N MET A 1 -30.18 -23.35 71.15
CA MET A 1 -28.91 -23.45 70.43
C MET A 1 -29.22 -23.30 68.96
N LYS A 2 -28.86 -22.15 68.34
CA LYS A 2 -29.22 -21.79 66.92
C LYS A 2 -27.99 -22.09 66.06
N ASN A 3 -28.11 -23.04 65.14
CA ASN A 3 -27.07 -23.35 64.20
C ASN A 3 -27.03 -22.28 63.07
N LEU A 4 -25.88 -21.61 62.92
CA LEU A 4 -25.61 -20.65 61.85
C LEU A 4 -24.98 -21.41 60.68
N PRO A 5 -25.49 -21.29 59.44
CA PRO A 5 -24.89 -21.94 58.27
C PRO A 5 -23.64 -21.18 57.81
N LEU A 6 -22.58 -21.93 57.62
CA LEU A 6 -21.30 -21.47 57.09
C LEU A 6 -21.42 -21.33 55.54
N TYR A 7 -21.45 -20.12 55.01
CA TYR A 7 -21.38 -19.88 53.58
C TYR A 7 -19.92 -19.90 53.10
N VAL A 8 -19.58 -20.87 52.29
CA VAL A 8 -18.28 -20.92 51.61
C VAL A 8 -18.39 -20.07 50.35
N VAL A 9 -17.70 -18.93 50.32
CA VAL A 9 -17.57 -18.07 49.12
C VAL A 9 -16.42 -18.63 48.27
N ILE A 10 -16.77 -19.22 47.12
CA ILE A 10 -15.79 -19.67 46.12
C ILE A 10 -15.50 -18.43 45.23
N ILE A 11 -14.31 -17.85 45.41
CA ILE A 11 -13.81 -16.80 44.54
C ILE A 11 -13.17 -17.50 43.29
N VAL A 12 -13.87 -17.45 42.16
CA VAL A 12 -13.33 -17.90 40.88
C VAL A 12 -12.43 -16.82 40.32
N PHE A 13 -11.12 -17.03 40.39
CA PHE A 13 -10.15 -16.19 39.69
C PHE A 13 -10.27 -16.48 38.18
N ALA A 14 -10.95 -15.61 37.44
CA ALA A 14 -10.89 -15.63 35.99
C ALA A 14 -9.51 -15.13 35.54
N CYS A 15 -8.62 -16.07 35.22
CA CYS A 15 -7.33 -15.76 34.61
C CYS A 15 -7.59 -15.29 33.16
N GLY A 16 -7.70 -13.97 32.99
CA GLY A 16 -7.80 -13.35 31.67
C GLY A 16 -6.50 -13.55 30.90
N VAL A 17 -6.52 -14.44 29.91
CA VAL A 17 -5.41 -14.60 28.96
C VAL A 17 -5.39 -13.34 28.10
N ALA A 18 -4.53 -12.37 28.44
CA ALA A 18 -4.22 -11.24 27.59
C ALA A 18 -3.62 -11.77 26.30
N ARG A 19 -4.39 -11.78 25.23
CA ARG A 19 -3.90 -12.06 23.89
C ARG A 19 -2.98 -10.91 23.52
N ALA A 20 -1.66 -11.13 23.56
CA ALA A 20 -0.70 -10.20 23.00
C ALA A 20 -1.05 -10.02 21.50
N GLN A 21 -1.48 -8.82 21.12
CA GLN A 21 -1.55 -8.44 19.71
C GLN A 21 -0.11 -8.42 19.22
N THR A 22 0.27 -9.45 18.45
CA THR A 22 1.52 -9.41 17.70
C THR A 22 1.42 -8.25 16.73
N SER A 23 2.15 -7.16 16.99
CA SER A 23 2.36 -6.11 16.00
C SER A 23 2.89 -6.79 14.73
N ALA A 24 2.26 -6.53 13.59
CA ALA A 24 2.75 -7.08 12.33
C ALA A 24 4.22 -6.72 12.18
N GLU A 25 5.07 -7.73 11.99
CA GLU A 25 6.50 -7.55 11.84
C GLU A 25 6.79 -6.59 10.66
N ASN A 26 7.70 -5.63 10.87
CA ASN A 26 8.09 -4.72 9.82
C ASN A 26 8.77 -5.50 8.68
N PRO A 27 8.19 -5.54 7.47
CA PRO A 27 8.72 -6.34 6.37
C PRO A 27 10.07 -5.83 5.86
N LEU A 28 10.47 -4.62 6.25
CA LEU A 28 11.74 -3.98 5.88
C LEU A 28 12.81 -4.06 6.97
N ALA A 29 12.60 -4.84 8.02
CA ALA A 29 13.59 -5.04 9.09
C ALA A 29 14.79 -5.88 8.65
N ALA A 30 14.67 -6.66 7.57
CA ALA A 30 15.73 -7.51 7.01
C ALA A 30 15.65 -7.55 5.49
N ALA A 31 16.77 -7.90 4.85
CA ALA A 31 16.82 -8.13 3.40
C ALA A 31 15.94 -9.33 3.02
N ARG A 32 15.14 -9.17 1.98
CA ARG A 32 14.22 -10.20 1.49
C ARG A 32 13.81 -10.00 0.03
N VAL A 33 13.30 -11.04 -0.59
CA VAL A 33 12.64 -11.00 -1.90
C VAL A 33 11.13 -10.96 -1.70
N PHE A 34 10.45 -10.16 -2.51
CA PHE A 34 9.00 -10.14 -2.63
C PHE A 34 8.64 -10.71 -4.00
N SER A 35 8.20 -11.97 -4.04
CA SER A 35 7.88 -12.67 -5.29
C SER A 35 6.54 -12.22 -5.85
N PHE A 36 6.49 -11.91 -7.14
CA PHE A 36 5.28 -11.45 -7.82
C PHE A 36 4.10 -12.42 -7.63
N ASP A 37 4.35 -13.71 -7.78
CA ASP A 37 3.31 -14.75 -7.72
C ASP A 37 2.73 -14.97 -6.31
N GLU A 38 3.43 -14.51 -5.27
CA GLU A 38 2.99 -14.62 -3.87
C GLU A 38 2.14 -13.41 -3.43
N MET A 39 2.12 -12.33 -4.20
CA MET A 39 1.39 -11.12 -3.86
C MET A 39 -0.10 -11.26 -4.18
N LYS A 40 -0.95 -10.88 -3.21
CA LYS A 40 -2.40 -10.91 -3.39
C LYS A 40 -2.84 -9.85 -4.40
N VAL A 41 -3.57 -10.30 -5.42
CA VAL A 41 -4.19 -9.44 -6.44
C VAL A 41 -5.46 -8.81 -5.89
N ARG A 42 -5.63 -7.51 -6.15
CA ARG A 42 -6.90 -6.79 -6.06
C ARG A 42 -7.26 -6.32 -7.46
N THR A 43 -8.41 -6.76 -7.96
CA THR A 43 -8.93 -6.33 -9.27
C THR A 43 -10.02 -5.29 -9.05
N ALA A 44 -9.90 -4.15 -9.72
CA ALA A 44 -10.90 -3.10 -9.73
C ALA A 44 -11.99 -3.39 -10.78
N ALA A 45 -13.13 -2.69 -10.69
CA ALA A 45 -14.26 -2.88 -11.62
C ALA A 45 -13.92 -2.58 -13.10
N ASN A 46 -12.92 -1.73 -13.33
CA ASN A 46 -12.39 -1.40 -14.68
C ASN A 46 -11.33 -2.39 -15.18
N GLY A 47 -11.11 -3.53 -14.48
CA GLY A 47 -10.13 -4.55 -14.82
C GLY A 47 -8.69 -4.22 -14.43
N ALA A 48 -8.41 -3.06 -13.85
CA ALA A 48 -7.09 -2.76 -13.33
C ALA A 48 -6.77 -3.66 -12.13
N GLU A 49 -5.53 -4.13 -12.07
CA GLU A 49 -5.03 -4.95 -10.98
C GLU A 49 -4.01 -4.19 -10.15
N SER A 50 -3.98 -4.45 -8.86
CA SER A 50 -2.92 -3.99 -7.98
C SER A 50 -2.47 -5.10 -7.02
N ARG A 51 -1.19 -5.11 -6.71
CA ARG A 51 -0.54 -6.02 -5.76
C ARG A 51 0.26 -5.20 -4.77
N ARG A 52 -0.08 -5.29 -3.49
CA ARG A 52 0.76 -4.67 -2.46
C ARG A 52 2.03 -5.49 -2.31
N VAL A 53 3.18 -4.87 -2.52
CA VAL A 53 4.49 -5.50 -2.31
C VAL A 53 4.85 -5.45 -0.83
N PHE A 54 4.94 -4.25 -0.27
CA PHE A 54 5.19 -4.04 1.16
C PHE A 54 4.67 -2.67 1.62
N ASN A 55 4.62 -2.52 2.93
CA ASN A 55 4.49 -1.25 3.63
C ASN A 55 5.27 -1.38 4.93
N GLY A 56 6.22 -0.48 5.19
CA GLY A 56 7.12 -0.60 6.34
C GLY A 56 7.92 0.66 6.60
N THR A 57 8.82 0.57 7.57
CA THR A 57 9.72 1.65 7.97
C THR A 57 11.16 1.19 7.78
N LEU A 58 11.98 2.02 7.12
CA LEU A 58 13.42 1.79 6.99
C LEU A 58 14.12 1.93 8.35
N ALA A 59 15.33 1.38 8.47
CA ALA A 59 16.15 1.54 9.67
C ALA A 59 16.48 3.02 9.98
N THR A 60 16.43 3.87 8.96
CA THR A 60 16.64 5.32 9.06
C THR A 60 15.38 6.10 9.48
N GLY A 61 14.24 5.42 9.62
CA GLY A 61 12.99 5.98 10.15
C GLY A 61 11.96 6.39 9.10
N GLU A 62 12.31 6.38 7.80
CA GLU A 62 11.36 6.75 6.76
C GLU A 62 10.32 5.66 6.53
N SER A 63 9.06 6.07 6.36
CA SER A 63 7.99 5.18 5.89
C SER A 63 8.14 4.96 4.39
N VAL A 64 8.13 3.72 3.96
CA VAL A 64 8.19 3.34 2.55
C VAL A 64 7.14 2.28 2.26
N GLY A 65 6.40 2.47 1.16
CA GLY A 65 5.47 1.48 0.64
C GLY A 65 5.78 1.17 -0.82
N ALA A 66 5.40 -0.02 -1.28
CA ALA A 66 5.42 -0.35 -2.70
C ALA A 66 4.18 -1.16 -3.08
N HIS A 67 3.68 -0.88 -4.27
CA HIS A 67 2.68 -1.71 -4.92
C HIS A 67 2.97 -1.79 -6.42
N GLU A 68 2.54 -2.87 -7.03
CA GLU A 68 2.55 -3.05 -8.45
C GLU A 68 1.13 -2.86 -9.01
N SER A 69 1.04 -2.29 -10.20
CA SER A 69 -0.22 -2.07 -10.90
C SER A 69 -0.14 -2.55 -12.35
N ILE A 70 -1.23 -3.14 -12.82
CA ILE A 70 -1.44 -3.48 -14.22
C ILE A 70 -2.74 -2.79 -14.65
N GLN A 71 -2.64 -1.93 -15.65
CA GLN A 71 -3.79 -1.24 -16.24
C GLN A 71 -4.04 -1.75 -17.66
N PRO A 72 -5.19 -2.34 -17.97
CA PRO A 72 -5.57 -2.66 -19.35
C PRO A 72 -5.58 -1.44 -20.25
N ALA A 73 -5.45 -1.63 -21.56
CA ALA A 73 -5.63 -0.56 -22.52
C ALA A 73 -7.07 0.01 -22.42
N GLY A 74 -7.21 1.33 -22.60
CA GLY A 74 -8.51 2.01 -22.52
C GLY A 74 -9.11 2.10 -21.12
N THR A 75 -8.37 1.73 -20.08
CA THR A 75 -8.82 1.87 -18.69
C THR A 75 -9.06 3.36 -18.38
N VAL A 76 -10.25 3.65 -17.84
CA VAL A 76 -10.55 5.01 -17.36
C VAL A 76 -9.58 5.34 -16.23
N PRO A 77 -8.78 6.42 -16.36
CA PRO A 77 -7.83 6.80 -15.32
C PRO A 77 -8.56 7.24 -14.05
N PRO A 78 -7.91 7.15 -12.89
CA PRO A 78 -8.41 7.80 -11.69
C PRO A 78 -8.51 9.31 -11.93
N PRO A 79 -9.43 10.00 -11.27
CA PRO A 79 -9.48 11.47 -11.35
C PRO A 79 -8.19 12.08 -10.82
N LEU A 80 -7.88 13.29 -11.28
CA LEU A 80 -6.79 14.09 -10.70
C LEU A 80 -6.93 14.15 -9.19
N HIS A 81 -5.87 13.82 -8.50
CA HIS A 81 -5.84 13.82 -7.04
C HIS A 81 -4.50 14.32 -6.51
N ARG A 82 -4.49 14.78 -5.27
CA ARG A 82 -3.29 15.27 -4.60
C ARG A 82 -2.75 14.18 -3.69
N ILE A 83 -1.48 13.83 -3.86
CA ILE A 83 -0.82 12.88 -2.97
C ILE A 83 -0.30 13.56 -1.68
N GLN A 84 -0.19 12.75 -0.63
CA GLN A 84 0.25 13.17 0.70
C GLN A 84 1.63 12.63 1.08
N HIS A 85 2.33 12.07 0.12
CA HIS A 85 3.70 11.53 0.19
C HIS A 85 4.37 11.76 -1.16
N SER A 86 5.65 11.45 -1.31
CA SER A 86 6.29 11.44 -2.63
C SER A 86 6.20 10.05 -3.24
N GLU A 87 6.16 9.95 -4.58
CA GLU A 87 6.14 8.67 -5.28
C GLU A 87 7.19 8.59 -6.38
N MET A 88 7.72 7.40 -6.59
CA MET A 88 8.43 7.01 -7.81
C MET A 88 7.62 5.94 -8.50
N VAL A 89 7.33 6.14 -9.79
CA VAL A 89 6.65 5.16 -10.62
C VAL A 89 7.63 4.64 -11.66
N VAL A 90 7.94 3.36 -11.58
CA VAL A 90 8.86 2.67 -12.52
C VAL A 90 8.02 1.92 -13.54
N VAL A 91 8.11 2.31 -14.80
CA VAL A 91 7.38 1.65 -15.89
C VAL A 91 8.08 0.35 -16.27
N VAL A 92 7.38 -0.78 -16.15
CA VAL A 92 7.88 -2.10 -16.52
C VAL A 92 7.49 -2.45 -17.94
N LYS A 93 6.22 -2.15 -18.33
CA LYS A 93 5.65 -2.45 -19.64
C LYS A 93 4.60 -1.43 -20.03
N GLY A 94 4.41 -1.21 -21.33
CA GLY A 94 3.39 -0.28 -21.86
C GLY A 94 3.86 1.16 -21.83
N THR A 95 2.93 2.10 -22.03
CA THR A 95 3.19 3.53 -22.04
C THR A 95 2.23 4.24 -21.08
N LEU A 96 2.79 4.92 -20.10
CA LEU A 96 2.04 5.76 -19.18
C LEU A 96 2.09 7.22 -19.61
N GLU A 97 1.00 7.94 -19.43
CA GLU A 97 0.94 9.39 -19.47
C GLU A 97 0.69 9.92 -18.06
N PHE A 98 1.52 10.88 -17.66
CA PHE A 98 1.51 11.55 -16.38
C PHE A 98 0.98 12.96 -16.57
N ASP A 99 -0.26 13.19 -16.11
CA ASP A 99 -0.89 14.50 -16.11
C ASP A 99 -0.58 15.20 -14.79
N HIS A 100 0.10 16.34 -14.83
CA HIS A 100 0.43 17.14 -13.66
C HIS A 100 0.63 18.61 -14.05
N ASP A 101 0.30 19.53 -13.18
CA ASP A 101 0.55 20.99 -13.34
C ASP A 101 0.16 21.54 -14.73
N GLY A 102 -0.91 21.00 -15.33
CA GLY A 102 -1.39 21.38 -16.66
C GLY A 102 -0.56 20.84 -17.82
N LYS A 103 0.33 19.87 -17.58
CA LYS A 103 1.17 19.18 -18.57
C LYS A 103 0.82 17.72 -18.63
N ALA A 104 1.09 17.09 -19.78
CA ALA A 104 1.03 15.66 -19.98
C ALA A 104 2.38 15.17 -20.49
N GLU A 105 3.05 14.31 -19.74
CA GLU A 105 4.35 13.72 -20.09
C GLU A 105 4.22 12.23 -20.20
N ARG A 106 5.03 11.58 -21.06
CA ARG A 106 4.96 10.14 -21.30
C ARG A 106 6.21 9.42 -20.85
N ALA A 107 6.01 8.23 -20.29
CA ALA A 107 7.07 7.31 -19.91
C ALA A 107 6.76 5.92 -20.45
N GLY A 108 7.75 5.33 -21.13
CA GLY A 108 7.75 3.94 -21.58
C GLY A 108 8.57 3.03 -20.66
N PRO A 109 8.78 1.74 -21.03
CA PRO A 109 9.52 0.78 -20.23
C PRO A 109 10.91 1.28 -19.84
N GLY A 110 11.27 1.14 -18.55
CA GLY A 110 12.50 1.68 -17.96
C GLY A 110 12.41 3.16 -17.57
N GLY A 111 11.36 3.87 -17.99
CA GLY A 111 11.12 5.25 -17.57
C GLY A 111 10.71 5.33 -16.11
N ILE A 112 11.05 6.46 -15.47
CA ILE A 112 10.70 6.76 -14.09
C ILE A 112 9.94 8.08 -14.04
N ILE A 113 8.77 8.06 -13.40
CA ILE A 113 7.99 9.25 -13.08
C ILE A 113 8.22 9.56 -11.60
N TYR A 114 8.66 10.77 -11.30
CA TYR A 114 8.73 11.26 -9.92
C TYR A 114 7.56 12.17 -9.64
N VAL A 115 6.80 11.86 -8.60
CA VAL A 115 5.67 12.66 -8.14
C VAL A 115 6.03 13.28 -6.79
N ALA A 116 6.23 14.58 -6.77
CA ALA A 116 6.55 15.30 -5.54
C ALA A 116 5.35 15.35 -4.59
N LEU A 117 5.61 15.37 -3.29
CA LEU A 117 4.59 15.58 -2.26
C LEU A 117 3.71 16.77 -2.62
N GLY A 118 2.40 16.57 -2.57
CA GLY A 118 1.40 17.61 -2.83
C GLY A 118 1.09 17.86 -4.30
N THR A 119 1.72 17.16 -5.25
CA THR A 119 1.39 17.28 -6.67
C THR A 119 -0.03 16.82 -6.96
N MET A 120 -0.79 17.63 -7.67
CA MET A 120 -2.08 17.26 -8.24
C MET A 120 -1.83 16.53 -9.56
N HIS A 121 -2.18 15.25 -9.64
CA HIS A 121 -1.80 14.43 -10.79
C HIS A 121 -2.78 13.30 -11.09
N ALA A 122 -2.62 12.72 -12.28
CA ALA A 122 -3.17 11.42 -12.67
C ALA A 122 -2.17 10.66 -13.53
N ILE A 123 -2.22 9.34 -13.48
CA ILE A 123 -1.44 8.45 -14.32
C ILE A 123 -2.40 7.55 -15.10
N LYS A 124 -2.24 7.49 -16.42
CA LYS A 124 -3.08 6.68 -17.30
C LYS A 124 -2.26 5.87 -18.28
N ASN A 125 -2.76 4.69 -18.63
CA ASN A 125 -2.24 3.91 -19.73
C ASN A 125 -2.71 4.51 -21.06
N VAL A 126 -1.77 4.92 -21.92
CA VAL A 126 -2.03 5.48 -23.25
C VAL A 126 -1.48 4.57 -24.38
N GLY A 127 -1.04 3.38 -24.03
CA GLY A 127 -0.62 2.36 -25.00
C GLY A 127 -1.76 1.49 -25.50
N ASP A 128 -1.51 0.71 -26.56
CA ASP A 128 -2.50 -0.19 -27.18
C ASP A 128 -2.65 -1.51 -26.42
N GLY A 129 -1.77 -1.79 -25.46
CA GLY A 129 -1.78 -2.97 -24.59
C GLY A 129 -1.78 -2.61 -23.11
N PRO A 130 -1.73 -3.61 -22.23
CA PRO A 130 -1.67 -3.35 -20.79
C PRO A 130 -0.36 -2.65 -20.41
N ALA A 131 -0.44 -1.69 -19.50
CA ALA A 131 0.72 -1.08 -18.85
C ALA A 131 0.92 -1.73 -17.47
N GLN A 132 2.17 -2.05 -17.14
CA GLN A 132 2.62 -2.58 -15.86
C GLN A 132 3.66 -1.64 -15.26
N TYR A 133 3.52 -1.31 -14.00
CA TYR A 133 4.43 -0.39 -13.32
C TYR A 133 4.45 -0.63 -11.82
N VAL A 134 5.55 -0.25 -11.20
CA VAL A 134 5.74 -0.31 -9.74
C VAL A 134 5.71 1.11 -9.19
N VAL A 135 4.89 1.33 -8.16
CA VAL A 135 4.84 2.59 -7.41
C VAL A 135 5.56 2.39 -6.09
N ILE A 136 6.54 3.25 -5.81
CA ILE A 136 7.27 3.31 -4.55
C ILE A 136 6.86 4.60 -3.85
N GLN A 137 6.22 4.48 -2.71
CA GLN A 137 5.77 5.59 -1.87
C GLN A 137 6.85 5.90 -0.84
N ILE A 138 7.23 7.16 -0.72
CA ILE A 138 8.31 7.62 0.16
C ILE A 138 7.77 8.68 1.09
N GLY A 139 7.99 8.46 2.38
CA GLY A 139 7.44 9.28 3.45
C GLY A 139 6.07 8.81 3.92
N GLY A 140 5.68 9.22 5.11
CA GLY A 140 4.35 8.98 5.66
C GLY A 140 3.30 9.91 5.05
N ASP A 141 2.03 9.53 5.19
CA ASP A 141 0.90 10.40 4.83
C ASP A 141 0.92 11.66 5.72
N THR A 142 1.04 12.82 5.09
CA THR A 142 1.12 14.12 5.78
C THR A 142 -0.25 14.73 6.10
N ARG A 143 -1.35 14.01 5.85
CA ARG A 143 -2.68 14.46 6.31
C ARG A 143 -2.69 14.53 7.84
N LYS A 144 -3.00 15.70 8.34
CA LYS A 144 -3.26 15.94 9.76
C LYS A 144 -4.77 15.96 10.02
#